data_4e2d2aa5967dfdb0acb5ba5a769b47dc
#
_entry.id   4e2d2aa5967dfdb0acb5ba5a769b47dc
#
_cell.length_a   1.000
_cell.length_b   1.000
_cell.length_c   1.000
_cell.angle_alpha   90.00
_cell.angle_beta   90.00
_cell.angle_gamma   90.00
#
_symmetry.space_group_name_H-M   'P 1'
#
loop_
_entity.id
_entity.type
_entity.pdbx_description
1 polymer ?
#
loop_
_entity_poly.entity_id
_entity_poly.type
_entity_poly.pdbx_seq_one_letter_code
_entity_poly.pdbx_strand_id
1 'polypeptide(L)'
;MTDSELRGLLLEKYYQRRKERLIGLVPADFDGKLNERDIQSIAGQLADHGLIHWRPNRGHDGVGGGMGAITPAGVDVVESKVAAPVDIHWSQDRGPQLPGEIKPGIAVAIERLLQAIEQSGASPADRQAATALLRAFQQHPLLHSLLQAEAAGSNQPHTGGSH
;
A
#
# COMPACT_ATOMS: atom_id res chain seq x y z
N MET A 1 1.39 -17.25 -11.53
CA MET A 1 1.22 -15.88 -11.07
C MET A 1 0.50 -15.09 -12.15
N THR A 2 -0.44 -14.25 -11.78
CA THR A 2 -1.17 -13.37 -12.70
C THR A 2 -0.39 -12.07 -12.93
N ASP A 3 -0.69 -11.34 -14.01
CA ASP A 3 -0.06 -10.04 -14.28
C ASP A 3 -0.29 -9.04 -13.14
N SER A 4 -1.45 -9.09 -12.47
CA SER A 4 -1.74 -8.23 -11.33
C SER A 4 -0.86 -8.53 -10.12
N GLU A 5 -0.54 -9.80 -9.86
CA GLU A 5 0.42 -10.21 -8.81
C GLU A 5 1.83 -9.77 -9.16
N LEU A 6 2.22 -9.92 -10.43
CA LEU A 6 3.55 -9.49 -10.90
C LEU A 6 3.73 -7.98 -10.79
N ARG A 7 2.68 -7.18 -11.13
CA ARG A 7 2.69 -5.73 -10.94
C ARG A 7 2.89 -5.35 -9.48
N GLY A 8 2.20 -6.03 -8.57
CA GLY A 8 2.35 -5.80 -7.13
C GLY A 8 3.78 -6.05 -6.66
N LEU A 9 4.35 -7.20 -7.00
CA LEU A 9 5.73 -7.55 -6.64
C LEU A 9 6.76 -6.56 -7.19
N LEU A 10 6.63 -6.20 -8.47
CA LEU A 10 7.58 -5.30 -9.11
C LEU A 10 7.52 -3.88 -8.51
N LEU A 11 6.31 -3.35 -8.34
CA LEU A 11 6.09 -2.02 -7.77
C LEU A 11 6.59 -1.96 -6.32
N GLU A 12 6.39 -3.02 -5.55
CA GLU A 12 6.90 -3.11 -4.19
C GLU A 12 8.43 -3.10 -4.11
N LYS A 13 9.13 -3.80 -5.01
CA LYS A 13 10.59 -3.76 -5.08
C LYS A 13 11.11 -2.36 -5.41
N TYR A 14 10.47 -1.66 -6.34
CA TYR A 14 10.82 -0.25 -6.61
C TYR A 14 10.54 0.65 -5.41
N TYR A 15 9.49 0.41 -4.67
CA TYR A 15 9.16 1.16 -3.46
C TYR A 15 10.19 0.94 -2.34
N GLN A 16 10.59 -0.31 -2.09
CA GLN A 16 11.62 -0.64 -1.09
C GLN A 16 12.94 0.06 -1.38
N ARG A 17 13.30 0.20 -2.66
CA ARG A 17 14.54 0.83 -3.13
C ARG A 17 14.34 2.28 -3.61
N ARG A 18 13.26 2.94 -3.22
CA ARG A 18 12.88 4.28 -3.69
C ARG A 18 13.90 5.39 -3.40
N LYS A 19 14.84 5.16 -2.50
CA LYS A 19 15.94 6.10 -2.20
C LYS A 19 17.06 6.04 -3.25
N GLU A 20 17.08 5.01 -4.07
CA GLU A 20 18.03 4.87 -5.17
C GLU A 20 17.50 5.60 -6.41
N ARG A 21 18.40 6.21 -7.15
CA ARG A 21 18.04 7.08 -8.27
C ARG A 21 17.46 6.33 -9.47
N LEU A 22 18.06 5.19 -9.79
CA LEU A 22 17.63 4.25 -10.84
C LEU A 22 18.10 2.87 -10.45
N ILE A 23 17.23 1.89 -10.53
CA ILE A 23 17.53 0.51 -10.20
C ILE A 23 17.22 -0.41 -11.36
N GLY A 24 18.16 -1.32 -11.63
CA GLY A 24 17.92 -2.48 -12.48
C GLY A 24 17.44 -3.64 -11.60
N LEU A 25 16.27 -4.17 -11.89
CA LEU A 25 15.76 -5.37 -11.23
C LEU A 25 16.10 -6.59 -12.10
N VAL A 26 16.55 -7.64 -11.45
CA VAL A 26 16.92 -8.92 -12.09
C VAL A 26 16.11 -10.07 -11.49
N PRO A 27 16.00 -11.22 -12.17
CA PRO A 27 15.25 -12.37 -11.64
C PRO A 27 15.63 -12.79 -10.23
N ALA A 28 16.87 -12.61 -9.84
CA ALA A 28 17.36 -12.90 -8.48
C ALA A 28 16.70 -12.03 -7.39
N ASP A 29 16.26 -10.82 -7.72
CA ASP A 29 15.53 -9.95 -6.79
C ASP A 29 14.15 -10.50 -6.41
N PHE A 30 13.67 -11.49 -7.14
CA PHE A 30 12.34 -12.11 -7.02
C PHE A 30 12.41 -13.61 -6.70
N ASP A 31 13.51 -14.12 -6.19
CA ASP A 31 13.71 -15.54 -5.90
C ASP A 31 13.42 -16.45 -7.11
N GLY A 32 13.69 -15.96 -8.32
CA GLY A 32 13.42 -16.65 -9.57
C GLY A 32 11.93 -16.75 -9.96
N LYS A 33 11.03 -16.08 -9.26
CA LYS A 33 9.59 -16.05 -9.56
C LYS A 33 9.25 -15.29 -10.86
N LEU A 34 10.11 -14.35 -11.27
CA LEU A 34 10.01 -13.60 -12.52
C LEU A 34 11.24 -13.86 -13.37
N ASN A 35 11.03 -14.01 -14.67
CA ASN A 35 12.10 -13.98 -15.65
C ASN A 35 12.30 -12.56 -16.20
N GLU A 36 13.37 -12.33 -16.97
CA GLU A 36 13.68 -10.98 -17.52
C GLU A 36 12.56 -10.44 -18.41
N ARG A 37 11.91 -11.31 -19.20
CA ARG A 37 10.81 -10.91 -20.09
C ARG A 37 9.59 -10.44 -19.29
N ASP A 38 9.27 -11.14 -18.19
CA ASP A 38 8.18 -10.74 -17.29
C ASP A 38 8.48 -9.38 -16.66
N ILE A 39 9.72 -9.18 -16.16
CA ILE A 39 10.15 -7.92 -15.58
C ILE A 39 10.01 -6.78 -16.60
N GLN A 40 10.46 -6.97 -17.83
CA GLN A 40 10.35 -5.94 -18.88
C GLN A 40 8.89 -5.62 -19.24
N SER A 41 8.08 -6.66 -19.43
CA SER A 41 6.66 -6.51 -19.78
C SER A 41 5.90 -5.77 -18.70
N ILE A 42 6.06 -6.20 -17.46
CA ILE A 42 5.36 -5.61 -16.31
C ILE A 42 5.87 -4.20 -15.99
N ALA A 43 7.18 -3.96 -16.12
CA ALA A 43 7.74 -2.63 -15.95
C ALA A 43 7.22 -1.66 -17.03
N GLY A 44 7.07 -2.12 -18.27
CA GLY A 44 6.42 -1.35 -19.33
C GLY A 44 4.99 -0.97 -18.97
N GLN A 45 4.18 -1.93 -18.54
CA GLN A 45 2.80 -1.69 -18.11
C GLN A 45 2.72 -0.67 -16.97
N LEU A 46 3.55 -0.82 -15.93
CA LEU A 46 3.58 0.12 -14.81
C LEU A 46 4.01 1.53 -15.24
N ALA A 47 4.92 1.62 -16.20
CA ALA A 47 5.36 2.91 -16.75
C ALA A 47 4.26 3.58 -17.60
N ASP A 48 3.51 2.81 -18.41
CA ASP A 48 2.39 3.32 -19.19
C ASP A 48 1.28 3.90 -18.28
N HIS A 49 1.14 3.36 -17.07
CA HIS A 49 0.25 3.89 -16.03
C HIS A 49 0.88 4.96 -15.14
N GLY A 50 2.12 5.38 -15.44
CA GLY A 50 2.82 6.44 -14.73
C GLY A 50 3.26 6.09 -13.31
N LEU A 51 3.26 4.79 -12.93
CA LEU A 51 3.63 4.35 -11.57
C LEU A 51 5.14 4.23 -11.37
N ILE A 52 5.88 4.01 -12.45
CA ILE A 52 7.34 4.02 -12.47
C ILE A 52 7.87 4.79 -13.69
N HIS A 53 9.06 5.32 -13.58
CA HIS A 53 9.87 5.65 -14.73
C HIS A 53 10.63 4.42 -15.17
N TRP A 54 10.54 4.04 -16.44
CA TRP A 54 11.19 2.86 -16.97
C TRP A 54 12.00 3.19 -18.21
N ARG A 55 13.24 2.70 -18.26
CA ARG A 55 14.12 2.79 -19.42
C ARG A 55 14.58 1.37 -19.78
N PRO A 56 14.03 0.79 -20.85
CA PRO A 56 14.50 -0.51 -21.32
C PRO A 56 15.95 -0.41 -21.78
N ASN A 57 16.77 -1.34 -21.36
CA ASN A 57 18.14 -1.47 -21.86
C ASN A 57 18.08 -2.30 -23.15
N ARG A 58 18.31 -1.70 -24.30
CA ARG A 58 18.41 -2.40 -25.58
C ARG A 58 19.81 -3.01 -25.69
N GLY A 59 20.01 -4.17 -25.08
CA GLY A 59 21.20 -4.97 -25.34
C GLY A 59 21.27 -5.39 -26.80
N HIS A 60 22.50 -5.60 -27.30
CA HIS A 60 22.75 -6.03 -28.69
C HIS A 60 22.07 -7.37 -29.03
N ASP A 61 21.74 -8.18 -28.02
CA ASP A 61 21.18 -9.51 -28.14
C ASP A 61 19.65 -9.57 -27.86
N GLY A 62 18.98 -8.43 -27.81
CA GLY A 62 17.52 -8.35 -27.61
C GLY A 62 17.04 -8.76 -26.20
N VAL A 63 17.92 -9.24 -25.35
CA VAL A 63 17.67 -9.61 -23.96
C VAL A 63 18.40 -8.58 -23.10
N GLY A 64 17.76 -7.48 -22.84
CA GLY A 64 18.31 -6.45 -22.00
C GLY A 64 17.31 -6.12 -20.90
N GLY A 65 17.73 -6.26 -19.67
CA GLY A 65 17.01 -5.69 -18.54
C GLY A 65 16.70 -4.21 -18.76
N GLY A 66 16.19 -3.54 -17.80
CA GLY A 66 15.96 -2.10 -17.84
C GLY A 66 16.25 -1.50 -16.49
N MET A 67 16.28 -0.18 -16.47
CA MET A 67 16.43 0.59 -15.24
C MET A 67 15.18 1.41 -14.98
N GLY A 68 14.73 1.46 -13.74
CA GLY A 68 13.54 2.22 -13.37
C GLY A 68 13.65 2.85 -12.00
N ALA A 69 12.70 3.71 -11.72
CA ALA A 69 12.46 4.30 -10.42
C ALA A 69 10.97 4.49 -10.20
N ILE A 70 10.51 4.33 -8.98
CA ILE A 70 9.12 4.61 -8.64
C ILE A 70 8.83 6.10 -8.76
N THR A 71 7.65 6.44 -9.26
CA THR A 71 7.17 7.82 -9.32
C THR A 71 6.46 8.22 -8.02
N PRO A 72 6.21 9.50 -7.76
CA PRO A 72 5.34 9.93 -6.66
C PRO A 72 3.96 9.26 -6.71
N ALA A 73 3.35 9.14 -7.90
CA ALA A 73 2.08 8.43 -8.07
C ALA A 73 2.18 6.95 -7.69
N GLY A 74 3.28 6.28 -8.07
CA GLY A 74 3.54 4.90 -7.66
C GLY A 74 3.70 4.76 -6.15
N VAL A 75 4.37 5.70 -5.50
CA VAL A 75 4.48 5.75 -4.02
C VAL A 75 3.10 5.87 -3.38
N ASP A 76 2.26 6.80 -3.87
CA ASP A 76 0.92 7.02 -3.32
C ASP A 76 0.02 5.80 -3.48
N VAL A 77 0.15 5.05 -4.59
CA VAL A 77 -0.54 3.77 -4.81
C VAL A 77 -0.04 2.71 -3.82
N VAL A 78 1.27 2.58 -3.65
CA VAL A 78 1.86 1.62 -2.69
C VAL A 78 1.47 1.94 -1.26
N GLU A 79 1.42 3.20 -0.90
CA GLU A 79 1.00 3.68 0.42
C GLU A 79 -0.53 3.73 0.58
N SER A 80 -1.29 3.26 -0.44
CA SER A 80 -2.76 3.24 -0.46
C SER A 80 -3.42 4.62 -0.29
N LYS A 81 -2.72 5.69 -0.63
CA LYS A 81 -3.26 7.07 -0.61
C LYS A 81 -4.20 7.32 -1.77
N VAL A 82 -3.96 6.66 -2.90
CA VAL A 82 -4.80 6.71 -4.10
C VAL A 82 -5.05 5.30 -4.63
N ALA A 83 -6.18 5.13 -5.32
CA ALA A 83 -6.47 3.88 -6.01
C ALA A 83 -5.50 3.67 -7.18
N ALA A 84 -5.07 2.42 -7.39
CA ALA A 84 -4.23 2.09 -8.52
C ALA A 84 -5.01 2.27 -9.85
N PRO A 85 -4.40 2.87 -10.89
CA PRO A 85 -5.02 3.03 -12.21
C PRO A 85 -5.10 1.71 -12.99
N VAL A 86 -4.47 0.66 -12.51
CA VAL A 86 -4.43 -0.68 -13.09
C VAL A 86 -4.61 -1.70 -11.97
N ASP A 87 -5.12 -2.88 -12.32
CA ASP A 87 -5.29 -3.95 -11.34
C ASP A 87 -3.94 -4.42 -10.79
N ILE A 88 -3.76 -4.29 -9.47
CA ILE A 88 -2.56 -4.66 -8.72
C ILE A 88 -2.97 -5.57 -7.57
N HIS A 89 -2.43 -6.77 -7.55
CA HIS A 89 -2.59 -7.69 -6.45
C HIS A 89 -1.31 -7.73 -5.61
N TRP A 90 -1.42 -7.31 -4.36
CA TRP A 90 -0.30 -7.29 -3.43
C TRP A 90 -0.05 -8.69 -2.87
N SER A 91 1.22 -9.07 -2.65
CA SER A 91 1.54 -10.34 -2.01
C SER A 91 0.93 -10.39 -0.59
N GLN A 92 0.45 -11.57 -0.20
CA GLN A 92 -0.25 -11.76 1.09
C GLN A 92 0.64 -11.49 2.32
N ASP A 93 1.96 -11.42 2.16
CA ASP A 93 2.90 -11.04 3.22
C ASP A 93 2.83 -9.54 3.57
N ARG A 94 2.17 -8.75 2.74
CA ARG A 94 1.68 -7.45 3.16
C ARG A 94 0.41 -7.67 3.96
N GLY A 95 0.54 -7.73 5.27
CA GLY A 95 -0.60 -7.42 6.13
C GLY A 95 -1.23 -6.10 5.64
N PRO A 96 -2.53 -5.84 5.85
CA PRO A 96 -3.17 -4.61 5.40
C PRO A 96 -2.33 -3.43 5.85
N GLN A 97 -1.53 -2.86 4.94
CA GLN A 97 -0.83 -1.61 5.19
C GLN A 97 -1.90 -0.54 5.12
N LEU A 98 -2.51 -0.31 6.27
CA LEU A 98 -3.27 0.91 6.45
C LEU A 98 -2.28 2.06 6.24
N PRO A 99 -2.61 3.04 5.39
CA PRO A 99 -1.77 4.21 5.17
C PRO A 99 -1.36 4.79 6.52
N GLY A 100 -0.07 5.11 6.69
CA GLY A 100 0.46 5.57 7.98
C GLY A 100 -0.25 6.79 8.59
N GLU A 101 -1.02 7.52 7.77
CA GLU A 101 -1.84 8.67 8.18
C GLU A 101 -3.29 8.33 8.57
N ILE A 102 -3.76 7.08 8.33
CA ILE A 102 -5.11 6.66 8.76
C ILE A 102 -5.10 6.23 10.24
N LYS A 103 -3.94 6.01 10.84
CA LYS A 103 -3.87 5.50 12.22
C LYS A 103 -4.59 6.37 13.25
N PRO A 104 -4.37 7.69 13.34
CA PRO A 104 -5.23 8.53 14.18
C PRO A 104 -6.65 8.68 13.62
N GLY A 105 -6.86 8.36 12.35
CA GLY A 105 -8.12 8.56 11.65
C GLY A 105 -9.19 7.52 11.90
N ILE A 106 -8.86 6.28 12.25
CA ILE A 106 -9.89 5.23 12.41
C ILE A 106 -10.77 5.51 13.62
N ALA A 107 -10.20 5.79 14.78
CA ALA A 107 -10.96 6.12 15.97
C ALA A 107 -11.79 7.39 15.75
N VAL A 108 -11.18 8.44 15.17
CA VAL A 108 -11.84 9.71 14.84
C VAL A 108 -12.91 9.51 13.75
N ALA A 109 -12.64 8.67 12.74
CA ALA A 109 -13.64 8.38 11.71
C ALA A 109 -14.84 7.61 12.26
N ILE A 110 -14.63 6.67 13.17
CA ILE A 110 -15.71 5.94 13.84
C ILE A 110 -16.52 6.87 14.72
N GLU A 111 -15.90 7.77 15.47
CA GLU A 111 -16.62 8.78 16.27
C GLU A 111 -17.44 9.72 15.38
N ARG A 112 -16.88 10.19 14.27
CA ARG A 112 -17.63 11.01 13.30
C ARG A 112 -18.80 10.27 12.67
N LEU A 113 -18.64 8.96 12.37
CA LEU A 113 -19.74 8.13 11.87
C LEU A 113 -20.82 7.94 12.91
N LEU A 114 -20.48 7.71 14.18
CA LEU A 114 -21.45 7.62 15.27
C LEU A 114 -22.22 8.94 15.40
N GLN A 115 -21.54 10.05 15.37
CA GLN A 115 -22.17 11.37 15.44
C GLN A 115 -23.06 11.67 14.23
N ALA A 116 -22.63 11.27 13.01
CA ALA A 116 -23.45 11.39 11.80
C ALA A 116 -24.70 10.52 11.84
N ILE A 117 -24.63 9.31 12.41
CA ILE A 117 -25.79 8.43 12.61
C ILE A 117 -26.77 9.08 13.59
N GLU A 118 -26.29 9.67 14.69
CA GLU A 118 -27.17 10.36 15.67
C GLU A 118 -27.86 11.58 15.09
N GLN A 119 -27.17 12.32 14.21
CA GLN A 119 -27.70 13.51 13.54
C GLN A 119 -28.49 13.20 12.26
N SER A 120 -28.52 11.94 11.83
CA SER A 120 -29.25 11.53 10.62
C SER A 120 -30.77 11.63 10.86
N GLY A 121 -31.51 11.97 9.80
CA GLY A 121 -32.96 11.92 9.78
C GLY A 121 -33.56 10.50 9.73
N ALA A 122 -32.76 9.46 9.97
CA ALA A 122 -33.18 8.07 9.96
C ALA A 122 -34.09 7.71 11.15
N SER A 123 -34.85 6.64 11.01
CA SER A 123 -35.73 6.17 12.10
C SER A 123 -34.91 5.81 13.35
N PRO A 124 -35.47 5.92 14.56
CA PRO A 124 -34.77 5.54 15.79
C PRO A 124 -34.28 4.08 15.76
N ALA A 125 -35.01 3.18 15.14
CA ALA A 125 -34.63 1.76 14.99
C ALA A 125 -33.43 1.59 14.08
N ASP A 126 -33.38 2.30 12.95
CA ASP A 126 -32.25 2.24 12.01
C ASP A 126 -30.98 2.85 12.62
N ARG A 127 -31.12 3.96 13.35
CA ARG A 127 -29.98 4.56 14.07
C ARG A 127 -29.40 3.61 15.12
N GLN A 128 -30.27 2.92 15.86
CA GLN A 128 -29.85 1.97 16.88
C GLN A 128 -29.16 0.75 16.26
N ALA A 129 -29.67 0.23 15.14
CA ALA A 129 -29.06 -0.87 14.40
C ALA A 129 -27.69 -0.48 13.84
N ALA A 130 -27.58 0.69 13.23
CA ALA A 130 -26.30 1.19 12.68
C ALA A 130 -25.25 1.43 13.77
N THR A 131 -25.65 1.98 14.92
CA THR A 131 -24.77 2.19 16.08
C THR A 131 -24.31 0.85 16.66
N ALA A 132 -25.17 -0.15 16.74
CA ALA A 132 -24.83 -1.49 17.22
C ALA A 132 -23.82 -2.18 16.31
N LEU A 133 -24.00 -2.09 14.99
CA LEU A 133 -23.06 -2.62 14.00
C LEU A 133 -21.69 -1.95 14.10
N LEU A 134 -21.64 -0.63 14.26
CA LEU A 134 -20.39 0.12 14.35
C LEU A 134 -19.64 -0.21 15.64
N ARG A 135 -20.35 -0.38 16.75
CA ARG A 135 -19.77 -0.83 18.03
C ARG A 135 -19.25 -2.27 17.96
N ALA A 136 -20.02 -3.19 17.33
CA ALA A 136 -19.56 -4.55 17.10
C ALA A 136 -18.29 -4.58 16.22
N PHE A 137 -18.22 -3.71 15.22
CA PHE A 137 -17.02 -3.53 14.39
C PHE A 137 -15.81 -3.06 15.22
N GLN A 138 -15.99 -2.09 16.13
CA GLN A 138 -14.92 -1.63 17.04
C GLN A 138 -14.40 -2.75 17.96
N GLN A 139 -15.28 -3.66 18.34
CA GLN A 139 -14.92 -4.79 19.24
C GLN A 139 -14.33 -5.99 18.49
N HIS A 140 -14.25 -5.93 17.16
CA HIS A 140 -13.66 -7.02 16.38
C HIS A 140 -12.18 -7.23 16.75
N PRO A 141 -11.74 -8.47 17.05
CA PRO A 141 -10.39 -8.75 17.56
C PRO A 141 -9.25 -8.18 16.71
N LEU A 142 -9.41 -8.19 15.36
CA LEU A 142 -8.44 -7.62 14.43
C LEU A 142 -8.34 -6.09 14.55
N LEU A 143 -9.46 -5.40 14.75
CA LEU A 143 -9.45 -3.95 14.94
C LEU A 143 -8.92 -3.56 16.32
N HIS A 144 -9.26 -4.34 17.34
CA HIS A 144 -8.75 -4.12 18.68
C HIS A 144 -7.22 -4.26 18.75
N SER A 145 -6.66 -5.28 18.08
CA SER A 145 -5.20 -5.45 17.98
C SER A 145 -4.52 -4.32 17.20
N LEU A 146 -5.16 -3.82 16.14
CA LEU A 146 -4.66 -2.69 15.36
C LEU A 146 -4.67 -1.39 16.18
N LEU A 147 -5.75 -1.10 16.90
CA LEU A 147 -5.87 0.09 17.74
C LEU A 147 -4.90 0.04 18.94
N GLN A 148 -4.64 -1.14 19.51
CA GLN A 148 -3.65 -1.30 20.59
C GLN A 148 -2.21 -1.15 20.11
N ALA A 149 -1.89 -1.65 18.91
CA ALA A 149 -0.57 -1.44 18.30
C ALA A 149 -0.29 0.05 18.07
N GLU A 150 -1.31 0.83 17.81
CA GLU A 150 -1.26 2.28 17.64
C GLU A 150 -0.96 3.02 18.94
N ALA A 151 -1.64 2.66 20.01
CA ALA A 151 -1.42 3.24 21.33
C ALA A 151 0.01 2.96 21.86
N ALA A 152 0.57 1.79 21.54
CA ALA A 152 1.93 1.41 21.95
C ALA A 152 3.02 2.13 21.12
N GLY A 153 2.74 2.46 19.84
CA GLY A 153 3.68 3.15 18.95
C GLY A 153 3.83 4.65 19.21
N SER A 154 2.85 5.27 19.88
CA SER A 154 2.83 6.71 20.18
C SER A 154 3.65 7.09 21.43
N ASN A 155 4.19 6.13 22.16
CA ASN A 155 4.83 6.36 23.46
C ASN A 155 6.35 6.11 23.47
N GLN A 156 7.05 6.33 22.34
CA GLN A 156 8.50 6.40 22.37
C GLN A 156 8.95 7.84 22.71
N PRO A 157 9.50 8.08 23.90
CA PRO A 157 10.11 9.36 24.19
C PRO A 157 11.37 9.50 23.32
N HIS A 158 11.47 10.59 22.57
CA HIS A 158 12.69 11.07 21.96
C HIS A 158 13.72 11.32 23.08
N THR A 159 14.53 10.32 23.39
CA THR A 159 15.76 10.57 24.15
C THR A 159 16.77 11.19 23.19
N GLY A 160 16.77 12.51 23.13
CA GLY A 160 17.86 13.30 22.60
C GLY A 160 19.12 13.04 23.42
N GLY A 161 20.06 12.29 22.83
CA GLY A 161 21.41 12.16 23.34
C GLY A 161 22.25 13.28 22.76
N SER A 162 22.48 14.33 23.55
CA SER A 162 23.62 15.22 23.37
C SER A 162 24.88 14.49 23.78
N HIS A 163 25.85 14.40 22.89
CA HIS A 163 27.30 14.52 23.16
C HIS A 163 28.02 14.76 21.84
#